data_01d6ae1f2a75b753882f940da35f0fbe
#
_entry.id   01d6ae1f2a75b753882f940da35f0fbe
#
_cell.length_a   1.000
_cell.length_b   1.000
_cell.length_c   1.000
_cell.angle_alpha   90.00
_cell.angle_beta   90.00
_cell.angle_gamma   90.00
#
_symmetry.space_group_name_H-M   'P 1'
#
loop_
_entity.id
_entity.type
_entity.pdbx_description
1 polymer ?
#
loop_
_entity_poly.entity_id
_entity_poly.type
_entity_poly.pdbx_seq_one_letter_code
_entity_poly.pdbx_strand_id
1 'polypeptide(L)'
;MTRLWWHLTRHQPSHRLTTTLSVVAFAVATGMLLAVLGGLGAFEDRYLAQPSDHTGNYVLLAQTATVILAVPALTLGAAAARLSMARRNERMAALRLAGATNAQVAQLTLLDTLAQAAAGVLGGVVVYLVTLPLFAMTRFQGRAFAWSELWVGPLTLAVTTVGVLLLAAGSALLSLLAVRTSPLGVTNRVTPRRLSVLRVAVTVVALLAWTAVSQQPSITAILVVLGICFATLGVVAPFVLGVVGRLTARAARSVETLLAARRLVDDPRGAWRTVAGVSMATFVAGLLSVAPGIDPEDQLAADIATGALLTLVIAAVLAAVSAGVTQASRAVDQQPVHDRLQMAGTELAVLRRTRLRETLLPLLTSVGLAAAAAVVMVLPFGLELMVSSTAGPVIFLA
;
A
#
# COMPACT_ATOMS: atom_id res chain seq x y z
N MET A 1 -15.78 23.22 -19.96
CA MET A 1 -15.72 22.13 -18.97
C MET A 1 -15.01 22.52 -17.68
N THR A 2 -13.86 23.20 -17.71
CA THR A 2 -13.13 23.66 -16.51
C THR A 2 -13.91 24.64 -15.64
N ARG A 3 -14.67 25.60 -16.21
CA ARG A 3 -15.53 26.53 -15.46
C ARG A 3 -16.69 25.81 -14.77
N LEU A 4 -17.32 24.84 -15.43
CA LEU A 4 -18.38 24.02 -14.85
C LEU A 4 -17.85 23.17 -13.68
N TRP A 5 -16.67 22.57 -13.86
CA TRP A 5 -15.98 21.81 -12.83
C TRP A 5 -15.70 22.67 -11.58
N TRP A 6 -15.19 23.89 -11.76
CA TRP A 6 -14.87 24.83 -10.68
C TRP A 6 -16.10 25.21 -9.85
N HIS A 7 -17.22 25.53 -10.52
CA HIS A 7 -18.47 25.87 -9.83
C HIS A 7 -19.09 24.67 -9.08
N LEU A 8 -18.98 23.48 -9.63
CA LEU A 8 -19.53 22.26 -9.02
C LEU A 8 -18.73 21.76 -7.81
N THR A 9 -17.41 22.05 -7.74
CA THR A 9 -16.56 21.61 -6.63
C THR A 9 -16.57 22.55 -5.43
N ARG A 10 -16.85 23.83 -5.63
CA ARG A 10 -16.71 24.87 -4.59
C ARG A 10 -17.82 24.85 -3.52
N HIS A 11 -18.98 24.29 -3.81
CA HIS A 11 -20.20 24.45 -2.99
C HIS A 11 -20.72 23.18 -2.27
N GLN A 12 -19.92 22.11 -2.15
CA GLN A 12 -20.38 20.87 -1.51
C GLN A 12 -19.57 20.47 -0.26
N PRO A 13 -20.08 20.70 0.97
CA PRO A 13 -19.39 20.35 2.21
C PRO A 13 -19.23 18.84 2.43
N SER A 14 -20.12 18.01 1.90
CA SER A 14 -20.09 16.54 2.06
C SER A 14 -18.93 15.82 1.35
N HIS A 15 -18.26 16.49 0.39
CA HIS A 15 -17.12 15.92 -0.35
C HIS A 15 -15.75 16.23 0.26
N ARG A 16 -15.68 17.14 1.22
CA ARG A 16 -14.38 17.61 1.74
C ARG A 16 -13.58 16.50 2.38
N LEU A 17 -14.19 15.61 3.15
CA LEU A 17 -13.48 14.56 3.88
C LEU A 17 -12.84 13.53 2.95
N THR A 18 -13.54 13.05 1.93
CA THR A 18 -12.98 12.09 0.96
C THR A 18 -11.92 12.70 0.06
N THR A 19 -12.09 13.98 -0.31
CA THR A 19 -11.09 14.72 -1.08
C THR A 19 -9.81 14.94 -0.25
N THR A 20 -9.94 15.36 1.01
CA THR A 20 -8.79 15.52 1.91
C THR A 20 -8.07 14.22 2.16
N LEU A 21 -8.79 13.13 2.38
CA LEU A 21 -8.19 11.79 2.55
C LEU A 21 -7.42 11.33 1.30
N SER A 22 -7.97 11.56 0.10
CA SER A 22 -7.28 11.29 -1.17
C SER A 22 -6.01 12.12 -1.31
N VAL A 23 -6.08 13.43 -1.06
CA VAL A 23 -4.93 14.33 -1.14
C VAL A 23 -3.86 13.96 -0.14
N VAL A 24 -4.22 13.65 1.12
CA VAL A 24 -3.29 13.19 2.16
C VAL A 24 -2.61 11.88 1.75
N ALA A 25 -3.39 10.92 1.22
CA ALA A 25 -2.82 9.64 0.77
C ALA A 25 -1.82 9.82 -0.39
N PHE A 26 -2.15 10.65 -1.38
CA PHE A 26 -1.20 11.00 -2.45
C PHE A 26 0.02 11.76 -1.91
N ALA A 27 -0.17 12.68 -0.97
CA ALA A 27 0.91 13.46 -0.37
C ALA A 27 1.90 12.57 0.37
N VAL A 28 1.41 11.69 1.25
CA VAL A 28 2.28 10.77 2.01
C VAL A 28 2.95 9.77 1.08
N ALA A 29 2.22 9.17 0.13
CA ALA A 29 2.80 8.23 -0.83
C ALA A 29 3.93 8.88 -1.65
N THR A 30 3.69 10.09 -2.18
CA THR A 30 4.67 10.84 -2.98
C THR A 30 5.84 11.30 -2.12
N GLY A 31 5.59 11.86 -0.93
CA GLY A 31 6.63 12.36 -0.04
C GLY A 31 7.58 11.27 0.45
N MET A 32 7.03 10.11 0.85
CA MET A 32 7.84 8.96 1.26
C MET A 32 8.62 8.35 0.08
N LEU A 33 8.02 8.29 -1.10
CA LEU A 33 8.72 7.83 -2.31
C LEU A 33 9.88 8.76 -2.67
N LEU A 34 9.68 10.08 -2.61
CA LEU A 34 10.75 11.07 -2.83
C LEU A 34 11.86 10.94 -1.79
N ALA A 35 11.52 10.73 -0.52
CA ALA A 35 12.51 10.55 0.55
C ALA A 35 13.38 9.30 0.31
N VAL A 36 12.78 8.19 -0.13
CA VAL A 36 13.51 6.96 -0.46
C VAL A 36 14.39 7.15 -1.69
N LEU A 37 13.89 7.81 -2.74
CA LEU A 37 14.66 8.11 -3.96
C LEU A 37 15.80 9.11 -3.67
N GLY A 38 15.59 10.07 -2.76
CA GLY A 38 16.65 10.97 -2.30
C GLY A 38 17.76 10.24 -1.57
N GLY A 39 17.41 9.29 -0.69
CA GLY A 39 18.37 8.41 -0.04
C GLY A 39 19.16 7.53 -1.02
N LEU A 40 18.47 6.96 -2.02
CA LEU A 40 19.12 6.18 -3.08
C LEU A 40 20.12 7.04 -3.86
N GLY A 41 19.70 8.24 -4.31
CA GLY A 41 20.57 9.17 -5.03
C GLY A 41 21.81 9.55 -4.21
N ALA A 42 21.65 9.81 -2.90
CA ALA A 42 22.76 10.12 -2.01
C ALA A 42 23.81 8.99 -1.94
N PHE A 43 23.38 7.72 -1.92
CA PHE A 43 24.31 6.59 -1.95
C PHE A 43 24.94 6.40 -3.33
N GLU A 44 24.23 6.62 -4.42
CA GLU A 44 24.76 6.58 -5.79
C GLU A 44 25.82 7.67 -6.00
N ASP A 45 25.57 8.90 -5.55
CA ASP A 45 26.55 9.99 -5.63
C ASP A 45 27.80 9.71 -4.80
N ARG A 46 27.67 9.12 -3.59
CA ARG A 46 28.81 8.70 -2.78
C ARG A 46 29.60 7.58 -3.42
N TYR A 47 28.93 6.62 -4.09
CA TYR A 47 29.59 5.56 -4.85
C TYR A 47 30.36 6.11 -6.05
N LEU A 48 29.78 7.05 -6.81
CA LEU A 48 30.45 7.69 -7.96
C LEU A 48 31.66 8.53 -7.54
N ALA A 49 31.61 9.14 -6.35
CA ALA A 49 32.72 9.91 -5.80
C ALA A 49 33.90 9.03 -5.35
N GLN A 50 33.61 7.85 -4.80
CA GLN A 50 34.62 6.89 -4.31
C GLN A 50 34.15 5.45 -4.61
N PRO A 51 34.35 4.94 -5.84
CA PRO A 51 33.95 3.60 -6.22
C PRO A 51 34.73 2.55 -5.43
N SER A 52 34.02 1.69 -4.68
CA SER A 52 34.56 0.55 -3.95
C SER A 52 33.46 -0.50 -3.74
N ASP A 53 33.84 -1.74 -3.48
CA ASP A 53 32.86 -2.79 -3.12
C ASP A 53 32.06 -2.41 -1.88
N HIS A 54 32.69 -1.72 -0.93
CA HIS A 54 32.04 -1.25 0.28
C HIS A 54 30.94 -0.22 -0.03
N THR A 55 31.21 0.81 -0.85
CA THR A 55 30.21 1.81 -1.24
C THR A 55 29.15 1.23 -2.17
N GLY A 56 29.48 0.25 -3.01
CA GLY A 56 28.55 -0.50 -3.85
C GLY A 56 27.49 -1.26 -3.06
N ASN A 57 27.86 -1.84 -1.91
CA ASN A 57 26.91 -2.52 -1.02
C ASN A 57 25.81 -1.58 -0.50
N TYR A 58 26.12 -0.32 -0.19
CA TYR A 58 25.11 0.67 0.25
C TYR A 58 24.15 1.01 -0.88
N VAL A 59 24.60 1.12 -2.12
CA VAL A 59 23.72 1.33 -3.28
C VAL A 59 22.75 0.16 -3.43
N LEU A 60 23.26 -1.08 -3.32
CA LEU A 60 22.42 -2.29 -3.38
C LEU A 60 21.35 -2.31 -2.28
N LEU A 61 21.73 -1.98 -1.05
CA LEU A 61 20.81 -1.92 0.08
C LEU A 61 19.72 -0.83 -0.13
N ALA A 62 20.13 0.34 -0.62
CA ALA A 62 19.20 1.43 -0.93
C ALA A 62 18.26 1.07 -2.09
N GLN A 63 18.73 0.40 -3.13
CA GLN A 63 17.89 -0.13 -4.22
C GLN A 63 16.90 -1.17 -3.69
N THR A 64 17.35 -2.06 -2.82
CA THR A 64 16.49 -3.07 -2.16
C THR A 64 15.38 -2.39 -1.34
N ALA A 65 15.73 -1.41 -0.50
CA ALA A 65 14.77 -0.62 0.27
C ALA A 65 13.77 0.11 -0.64
N THR A 66 14.25 0.66 -1.76
CA THR A 66 13.40 1.34 -2.75
C THR A 66 12.37 0.39 -3.36
N VAL A 67 12.77 -0.81 -3.77
CA VAL A 67 11.85 -1.84 -4.30
C VAL A 67 10.83 -2.27 -3.26
N ILE A 68 11.28 -2.52 -2.03
CA ILE A 68 10.43 -2.91 -0.89
C ILE A 68 9.36 -1.85 -0.61
N LEU A 69 9.72 -0.57 -0.60
CA LEU A 69 8.82 0.54 -0.26
C LEU A 69 7.98 1.03 -1.44
N ALA A 70 8.42 0.80 -2.69
CA ALA A 70 7.66 1.19 -3.88
C ALA A 70 6.27 0.53 -3.92
N VAL A 71 6.15 -0.75 -3.56
CA VAL A 71 4.86 -1.46 -3.61
C VAL A 71 3.84 -0.89 -2.61
N PRO A 72 4.15 -0.69 -1.31
CA PRO A 72 3.25 -0.02 -0.38
C PRO A 72 2.89 1.42 -0.82
N ALA A 73 3.86 2.20 -1.32
CA ALA A 73 3.61 3.55 -1.79
C ALA A 73 2.66 3.58 -3.01
N LEU A 74 2.90 2.73 -4.01
CA LEU A 74 2.03 2.60 -5.18
C LEU A 74 0.63 2.09 -4.82
N THR A 75 0.52 1.15 -3.88
CA THR A 75 -0.78 0.65 -3.42
C THR A 75 -1.57 1.72 -2.68
N LEU A 76 -0.92 2.57 -1.88
CA LEU A 76 -1.54 3.73 -1.23
C LEU A 76 -2.00 4.76 -2.27
N GLY A 77 -1.16 5.11 -3.26
CA GLY A 77 -1.53 6.00 -4.35
C GLY A 77 -2.73 5.48 -5.17
N ALA A 78 -2.74 4.18 -5.49
CA ALA A 78 -3.86 3.54 -6.16
C ALA A 78 -5.13 3.49 -5.29
N ALA A 79 -5.01 3.36 -3.97
CA ALA A 79 -6.13 3.45 -3.03
C ALA A 79 -6.70 4.86 -2.99
N ALA A 80 -5.84 5.90 -2.96
CA ALA A 80 -6.23 7.30 -3.04
C ALA A 80 -7.03 7.61 -4.31
N ALA A 81 -6.54 7.15 -5.48
CA ALA A 81 -7.24 7.32 -6.75
C ALA A 81 -8.63 6.66 -6.75
N ARG A 82 -8.75 5.45 -6.20
CA ARG A 82 -10.05 4.75 -6.09
C ARG A 82 -11.00 5.41 -5.12
N LEU A 83 -10.51 5.95 -4.00
CA LEU A 83 -11.31 6.66 -3.03
C LEU A 83 -11.99 7.88 -3.67
N SER A 84 -11.25 8.63 -4.46
CA SER A 84 -11.75 9.74 -5.25
C SER A 84 -12.94 9.35 -6.16
N MET A 85 -13.03 8.09 -6.58
CA MET A 85 -14.05 7.62 -7.52
C MET A 85 -15.30 7.02 -6.90
N ALA A 86 -15.20 6.39 -5.72
CA ALA A 86 -16.30 5.61 -5.14
C ALA A 86 -17.60 6.42 -4.97
N ARG A 87 -17.50 7.69 -4.54
CA ARG A 87 -18.65 8.58 -4.34
C ARG A 87 -19.14 9.33 -5.58
N ARG A 88 -18.39 9.26 -6.67
CA ARG A 88 -18.82 9.93 -7.92
C ARG A 88 -19.89 9.18 -8.67
N ASN A 89 -20.06 7.88 -8.41
CA ASN A 89 -21.06 7.08 -9.11
C ASN A 89 -22.47 7.68 -8.94
N GLU A 90 -22.81 8.19 -7.77
CA GLU A 90 -24.10 8.86 -7.53
C GLU A 90 -24.23 10.17 -8.32
N ARG A 91 -23.15 10.98 -8.33
CA ARG A 91 -23.12 12.25 -9.08
C ARG A 91 -23.10 12.02 -10.59
N MET A 92 -22.39 10.99 -11.05
CA MET A 92 -22.38 10.60 -12.46
C MET A 92 -23.76 10.11 -12.92
N ALA A 93 -24.49 9.39 -12.08
CA ALA A 93 -25.87 9.02 -12.36
C ALA A 93 -26.77 10.27 -12.50
N ALA A 94 -26.66 11.24 -11.57
CA ALA A 94 -27.41 12.49 -11.65
C ALA A 94 -27.07 13.32 -12.90
N LEU A 95 -25.78 13.43 -13.26
CA LEU A 95 -25.36 14.14 -14.49
C LEU A 95 -25.87 13.46 -15.76
N ARG A 96 -25.90 12.12 -15.79
CA ARG A 96 -26.48 11.36 -16.92
C ARG A 96 -27.99 11.58 -17.03
N LEU A 97 -28.69 11.60 -15.90
CA LEU A 97 -30.12 11.95 -15.87
C LEU A 97 -30.37 13.39 -16.36
N ALA A 98 -29.42 14.30 -16.14
CA ALA A 98 -29.45 15.67 -16.66
C ALA A 98 -28.97 15.79 -18.13
N GLY A 99 -28.70 14.65 -18.83
CA GLY A 99 -28.35 14.63 -20.25
C GLY A 99 -26.86 14.69 -20.57
N ALA A 100 -25.96 14.55 -19.59
CA ALA A 100 -24.51 14.53 -19.84
C ALA A 100 -24.08 13.27 -20.59
N THR A 101 -23.24 13.42 -21.62
CA THR A 101 -22.69 12.30 -22.36
C THR A 101 -21.64 11.52 -21.55
N ASN A 102 -21.44 10.23 -21.90
CA ASN A 102 -20.43 9.40 -21.22
C ASN A 102 -19.02 10.00 -21.33
N ALA A 103 -18.70 10.68 -22.43
CA ALA A 103 -17.42 11.35 -22.62
C ALA A 103 -17.25 12.55 -21.67
N GLN A 104 -18.29 13.36 -21.50
CA GLN A 104 -18.29 14.52 -20.58
C GLN A 104 -18.11 14.07 -19.13
N VAL A 105 -18.81 13.00 -18.73
CA VAL A 105 -18.68 12.42 -17.38
C VAL A 105 -17.27 11.86 -17.17
N ALA A 106 -16.68 11.19 -18.16
CA ALA A 106 -15.32 10.67 -18.11
C ALA A 106 -14.28 11.79 -17.96
N GLN A 107 -14.41 12.86 -18.75
CA GLN A 107 -13.52 14.04 -18.68
C GLN A 107 -13.57 14.72 -17.31
N LEU A 108 -14.77 14.96 -16.77
CA LEU A 108 -14.95 15.53 -15.43
C LEU A 108 -14.29 14.68 -14.35
N THR A 109 -14.45 13.35 -14.46
CA THR A 109 -13.85 12.40 -13.53
C THR A 109 -12.33 12.43 -13.58
N LEU A 110 -11.76 12.43 -14.78
CA LEU A 110 -10.31 12.48 -14.97
C LEU A 110 -9.72 13.79 -14.43
N LEU A 111 -10.32 14.93 -14.78
CA LEU A 111 -9.87 16.25 -14.32
C LEU A 111 -9.83 16.36 -12.81
N ASP A 112 -10.89 15.88 -12.13
CA ASP A 112 -10.94 15.96 -10.68
C ASP A 112 -9.95 14.99 -9.99
N THR A 113 -9.74 13.79 -10.57
CA THR A 113 -8.72 12.85 -10.06
C THR A 113 -7.32 13.42 -10.24
N LEU A 114 -7.04 14.01 -11.40
CA LEU A 114 -5.75 14.66 -11.67
C LEU A 114 -5.54 15.89 -10.78
N ALA A 115 -6.58 16.69 -10.52
CA ALA A 115 -6.47 17.83 -9.61
C ALA A 115 -6.15 17.39 -8.16
N GLN A 116 -6.78 16.31 -7.69
CA GLN A 116 -6.47 15.74 -6.37
C GLN A 116 -5.07 15.14 -6.32
N ALA A 117 -4.64 14.43 -7.37
CA ALA A 117 -3.29 13.89 -7.47
C ALA A 117 -2.25 15.01 -7.53
N ALA A 118 -2.49 16.08 -8.29
CA ALA A 118 -1.60 17.24 -8.36
C ALA A 118 -1.48 17.96 -7.00
N ALA A 119 -2.61 18.18 -6.32
CA ALA A 119 -2.61 18.72 -4.95
C ALA A 119 -1.87 17.79 -3.97
N GLY A 120 -2.03 16.47 -4.14
CA GLY A 120 -1.31 15.46 -3.36
C GLY A 120 0.20 15.48 -3.65
N VAL A 121 0.62 15.60 -4.91
CA VAL A 121 2.05 15.73 -5.26
C VAL A 121 2.66 17.00 -4.63
N LEU A 122 1.98 18.13 -4.71
CA LEU A 122 2.45 19.37 -4.06
C LEU A 122 2.57 19.17 -2.54
N GLY A 123 1.55 18.56 -1.90
CA GLY A 123 1.63 18.18 -0.50
C GLY A 123 2.75 17.18 -0.21
N GLY A 124 3.01 16.26 -1.14
CA GLY A 124 4.09 15.27 -1.04
C GLY A 124 5.48 15.90 -1.07
N VAL A 125 5.67 16.92 -1.91
CA VAL A 125 6.92 17.72 -1.89
C VAL A 125 7.11 18.39 -0.52
N VAL A 126 6.03 18.92 0.07
CA VAL A 126 6.10 19.51 1.42
C VAL A 126 6.44 18.43 2.45
N VAL A 127 5.80 17.25 2.42
CA VAL A 127 6.11 16.13 3.31
C VAL A 127 7.57 15.72 3.16
N TYR A 128 8.07 15.59 1.93
CA TYR A 128 9.47 15.29 1.66
C TYR A 128 10.41 16.32 2.28
N LEU A 129 10.17 17.63 2.04
CA LEU A 129 10.99 18.70 2.60
C LEU A 129 10.98 18.73 4.14
N VAL A 130 9.84 18.45 4.75
CA VAL A 130 9.72 18.36 6.22
C VAL A 130 10.45 17.13 6.78
N THR A 131 10.53 16.04 6.04
CA THR A 131 11.24 14.82 6.48
C THR A 131 12.75 14.88 6.22
N LEU A 132 13.25 15.74 5.32
CA LEU A 132 14.67 15.90 5.02
C LEU A 132 15.57 16.10 6.26
N PRO A 133 15.25 17.01 7.22
CA PRO A 133 16.06 17.17 8.42
C PRO A 133 16.18 15.90 9.25
N LEU A 134 15.09 15.10 9.30
CA LEU A 134 15.07 13.86 10.04
C LEU A 134 16.03 12.82 9.41
N PHE A 135 16.04 12.71 8.08
CA PHE A 135 16.98 11.84 7.37
C PHE A 135 18.42 12.36 7.42
N ALA A 136 18.62 13.66 7.39
CA ALA A 136 19.94 14.27 7.51
C ALA A 136 20.60 14.01 8.87
N MET A 137 19.83 13.77 9.94
CA MET A 137 20.35 13.41 11.26
C MET A 137 20.89 11.97 11.31
N THR A 138 20.52 11.11 10.37
CA THR A 138 21.00 9.72 10.32
C THR A 138 22.44 9.67 9.81
N ARG A 139 23.23 8.78 10.40
CA ARG A 139 24.63 8.58 10.02
C ARG A 139 24.78 7.28 9.24
N PHE A 140 25.44 7.36 8.10
CA PHE A 140 25.83 6.21 7.28
C PHE A 140 27.24 6.42 6.78
N GLN A 141 28.03 5.35 6.73
CA GLN A 141 29.45 5.43 6.35
C GLN A 141 30.25 6.37 7.26
N GLY A 142 29.90 6.41 8.57
CA GLY A 142 30.55 7.25 9.55
C GLY A 142 30.20 8.75 9.49
N ARG A 143 29.39 9.21 8.52
CA ARG A 143 29.02 10.61 8.35
C ARG A 143 27.51 10.81 8.20
N ALA A 144 27.01 11.96 8.66
CA ALA A 144 25.63 12.37 8.41
C ALA A 144 25.44 12.75 6.93
N PHE A 145 24.19 12.72 6.46
CA PHE A 145 23.88 13.22 5.11
C PHE A 145 23.86 14.75 5.08
N ALA A 146 24.46 15.33 4.04
CA ALA A 146 24.25 16.73 3.72
C ALA A 146 22.85 16.90 3.07
N TRP A 147 22.23 18.07 3.27
CA TRP A 147 20.92 18.38 2.67
C TRP A 147 20.97 18.30 1.14
N SER A 148 22.10 18.71 0.55
CA SER A 148 22.33 18.64 -0.89
C SER A 148 22.41 17.20 -1.41
N GLU A 149 22.93 16.26 -0.62
CA GLU A 149 22.99 14.82 -0.99
C GLU A 149 21.59 14.19 -1.05
N LEU A 150 20.70 14.60 -0.13
CA LEU A 150 19.34 14.06 -0.07
C LEU A 150 18.38 14.72 -1.08
N TRP A 151 18.82 15.76 -1.77
CA TRP A 151 18.00 16.45 -2.77
C TRP A 151 17.86 15.61 -4.03
N VAL A 152 16.61 15.18 -4.34
CA VAL A 152 16.32 14.28 -5.49
C VAL A 152 16.62 14.88 -6.87
N GLY A 153 16.89 16.17 -6.96
CA GLY A 153 17.07 16.85 -8.24
C GLY A 153 15.75 17.07 -9.02
N PRO A 154 15.77 17.94 -10.03
CA PRO A 154 14.57 18.30 -10.77
C PRO A 154 14.07 17.18 -11.67
N LEU A 155 14.94 16.34 -12.20
CA LEU A 155 14.56 15.22 -13.08
C LEU A 155 13.78 14.15 -12.31
N THR A 156 14.29 13.68 -11.17
CA THR A 156 13.63 12.68 -10.33
C THR A 156 12.29 13.20 -9.80
N LEU A 157 12.24 14.49 -9.43
CA LEU A 157 11.00 15.15 -9.03
C LEU A 157 9.97 15.15 -10.17
N ALA A 158 10.38 15.50 -11.39
CA ALA A 158 9.51 15.51 -12.57
C ALA A 158 9.02 14.09 -12.91
N VAL A 159 9.91 13.10 -12.94
CA VAL A 159 9.57 11.69 -13.23
C VAL A 159 8.60 11.14 -12.19
N THR A 160 8.83 11.39 -10.91
CA THR A 160 7.93 10.96 -9.82
C THR A 160 6.58 11.64 -9.94
N THR A 161 6.53 12.94 -10.21
CA THR A 161 5.29 13.70 -10.43
C THR A 161 4.49 13.11 -11.59
N VAL A 162 5.12 12.92 -12.74
CA VAL A 162 4.48 12.33 -13.92
C VAL A 162 4.01 10.91 -13.63
N GLY A 163 4.81 10.10 -12.96
CA GLY A 163 4.46 8.74 -12.56
C GLY A 163 3.22 8.67 -11.67
N VAL A 164 3.12 9.54 -10.66
CA VAL A 164 1.94 9.62 -9.77
C VAL A 164 0.70 10.08 -10.55
N LEU A 165 0.83 11.08 -11.43
CA LEU A 165 -0.28 11.54 -12.27
C LEU A 165 -0.75 10.47 -13.24
N LEU A 166 0.17 9.72 -13.87
CA LEU A 166 -0.16 8.59 -14.74
C LEU A 166 -0.83 7.45 -13.96
N LEU A 167 -0.37 7.15 -12.76
CA LEU A 167 -1.01 6.16 -11.87
C LEU A 167 -2.45 6.58 -11.55
N ALA A 168 -2.66 7.85 -11.20
CA ALA A 168 -3.98 8.39 -10.90
C ALA A 168 -4.89 8.35 -12.14
N ALA A 169 -4.40 8.79 -13.30
CA ALA A 169 -5.13 8.75 -14.56
C ALA A 169 -5.48 7.32 -15.00
N GLY A 170 -4.51 6.41 -14.94
CA GLY A 170 -4.70 5.00 -15.27
C GLY A 170 -5.75 4.32 -14.38
N SER A 171 -5.69 4.57 -13.07
CA SER A 171 -6.70 4.08 -12.11
C SER A 171 -8.09 4.63 -12.43
N ALA A 172 -8.18 5.93 -12.83
CA ALA A 172 -9.41 6.57 -13.25
C ALA A 172 -9.98 5.91 -14.51
N LEU A 173 -9.17 5.73 -15.53
CA LEU A 173 -9.58 5.12 -16.80
C LEU A 173 -10.04 3.67 -16.63
N LEU A 174 -9.29 2.86 -15.86
CA LEU A 174 -9.66 1.48 -15.58
C LEU A 174 -11.01 1.37 -14.87
N SER A 175 -11.31 2.27 -13.95
CA SER A 175 -12.61 2.33 -13.27
C SER A 175 -13.75 2.69 -14.24
N LEU A 176 -13.52 3.65 -15.14
CA LEU A 176 -14.50 4.05 -16.16
C LEU A 176 -14.78 2.94 -17.16
N LEU A 177 -13.76 2.18 -17.56
CA LEU A 177 -13.92 1.02 -18.44
C LEU A 177 -14.74 -0.08 -17.77
N ALA A 178 -14.53 -0.33 -16.48
CA ALA A 178 -15.32 -1.30 -15.72
C ALA A 178 -16.82 -0.96 -15.66
N VAL A 179 -17.18 0.33 -15.67
CA VAL A 179 -18.57 0.79 -15.68
C VAL A 179 -19.21 0.66 -17.06
N ARG A 180 -18.44 0.79 -18.15
CA ARG A 180 -18.97 0.66 -19.53
C ARG A 180 -19.37 -0.77 -19.88
N THR A 181 -18.77 -1.78 -19.27
CA THR A 181 -19.04 -3.19 -19.55
C THR A 181 -20.33 -3.73 -18.91
N SER A 182 -21.06 -2.92 -18.15
CA SER A 182 -22.32 -3.31 -17.52
C SER A 182 -23.44 -2.29 -17.83
N PRO A 183 -24.10 -2.37 -18.97
CA PRO A 183 -25.15 -1.41 -19.37
C PRO A 183 -26.43 -1.52 -18.53
N LEU A 184 -26.64 -2.63 -17.81
CA LEU A 184 -27.80 -2.87 -16.93
C LEU A 184 -27.38 -2.74 -15.45
N GLY A 185 -26.84 -1.59 -15.05
CA GLY A 185 -26.26 -1.30 -13.73
C GLY A 185 -27.19 -1.40 -12.50
N VAL A 186 -28.30 -2.12 -12.55
CA VAL A 186 -29.28 -2.17 -11.46
C VAL A 186 -29.19 -3.46 -10.62
N THR A 187 -28.55 -4.53 -11.07
CA THR A 187 -28.56 -5.82 -10.34
C THR A 187 -27.31 -6.66 -10.49
N ASN A 188 -26.15 -6.09 -10.72
CA ASN A 188 -24.98 -6.90 -10.60
C ASN A 188 -24.66 -7.11 -9.10
N ARG A 189 -25.30 -8.13 -8.54
CA ARG A 189 -24.60 -8.97 -7.58
C ARG A 189 -23.27 -9.27 -8.22
N VAL A 190 -22.21 -8.65 -7.71
CA VAL A 190 -20.84 -8.97 -8.11
C VAL A 190 -20.69 -10.43 -7.77
N THR A 191 -20.96 -11.30 -8.75
CA THR A 191 -20.59 -12.72 -8.64
C THR A 191 -19.08 -12.68 -8.35
N PRO A 192 -18.65 -13.15 -7.18
CA PRO A 192 -17.23 -13.14 -6.86
C PRO A 192 -16.55 -13.89 -7.99
N ARG A 193 -15.76 -13.17 -8.81
CA ARG A 193 -14.93 -13.81 -9.84
C ARG A 193 -14.18 -14.91 -9.12
N ARG A 194 -14.40 -16.16 -9.50
CA ARG A 194 -13.76 -17.33 -8.93
C ARG A 194 -12.29 -17.00 -8.76
N LEU A 195 -11.85 -16.94 -7.51
CA LEU A 195 -10.48 -16.64 -7.16
C LEU A 195 -9.66 -17.77 -7.76
N SER A 196 -8.91 -17.47 -8.80
CA SER A 196 -8.26 -18.48 -9.65
C SER A 196 -7.13 -19.14 -8.86
N VAL A 197 -7.10 -20.47 -8.83
CA VAL A 197 -5.98 -21.28 -8.34
C VAL A 197 -4.68 -20.89 -9.04
N LEU A 198 -4.77 -20.41 -10.29
CA LEU A 198 -3.65 -19.88 -11.05
C LEU A 198 -2.89 -18.75 -10.30
N ARG A 199 -3.57 -17.92 -9.51
CA ARG A 199 -2.91 -16.84 -8.75
C ARG A 199 -2.05 -17.38 -7.62
N VAL A 200 -2.53 -18.44 -6.96
CA VAL A 200 -1.73 -19.16 -5.94
C VAL A 200 -0.54 -19.81 -6.59
N ALA A 201 -0.74 -20.47 -7.74
CA ALA A 201 0.35 -21.07 -8.49
C ALA A 201 1.42 -20.04 -8.89
N VAL A 202 1.01 -18.87 -9.40
CA VAL A 202 1.95 -17.77 -9.73
C VAL A 202 2.76 -17.32 -8.51
N THR A 203 2.14 -17.21 -7.33
CA THR A 203 2.87 -16.83 -6.11
C THR A 203 3.83 -17.92 -5.66
N VAL A 204 3.41 -19.19 -5.70
CA VAL A 204 4.29 -20.31 -5.37
C VAL A 204 5.49 -20.34 -6.33
N VAL A 205 5.26 -20.16 -7.63
CA VAL A 205 6.32 -20.06 -8.63
C VAL A 205 7.25 -18.87 -8.35
N ALA A 206 6.70 -17.69 -7.97
CA ALA A 206 7.51 -16.53 -7.63
C ALA A 206 8.38 -16.76 -6.38
N LEU A 207 7.85 -17.42 -5.36
CA LEU A 207 8.60 -17.78 -4.15
C LEU A 207 9.67 -18.84 -4.44
N LEU A 208 9.38 -19.83 -5.29
CA LEU A 208 10.38 -20.81 -5.73
C LEU A 208 11.46 -20.15 -6.62
N ALA A 209 11.07 -19.23 -7.49
CA ALA A 209 12.03 -18.45 -8.28
C ALA A 209 12.95 -17.61 -7.38
N TRP A 210 12.44 -17.10 -6.27
CA TRP A 210 13.23 -16.39 -5.28
C TRP A 210 14.36 -17.27 -4.71
N THR A 211 14.08 -18.50 -4.29
CA THR A 211 15.10 -19.40 -3.75
C THR A 211 16.21 -19.72 -4.77
N ALA A 212 15.88 -19.76 -6.06
CA ALA A 212 16.85 -19.97 -7.13
C ALA A 212 17.66 -18.71 -7.45
N VAL A 213 17.01 -17.54 -7.48
CA VAL A 213 17.62 -16.27 -7.89
C VAL A 213 18.44 -15.63 -6.77
N SER A 214 18.04 -15.81 -5.51
CA SER A 214 18.76 -15.24 -4.35
C SER A 214 20.21 -15.75 -4.23
N GLN A 215 20.54 -16.85 -4.89
CA GLN A 215 21.90 -17.44 -4.95
C GLN A 215 22.69 -16.98 -6.19
N GLN A 216 22.09 -16.16 -7.05
CA GLN A 216 22.74 -15.68 -8.28
C GLN A 216 23.49 -14.36 -8.03
N PRO A 217 24.59 -14.10 -8.76
CA PRO A 217 25.32 -12.83 -8.63
C PRO A 217 24.61 -11.63 -9.27
N SER A 218 23.47 -11.86 -9.94
CA SER A 218 22.75 -10.80 -10.65
C SER A 218 21.84 -10.02 -9.71
N ILE A 219 22.28 -8.85 -9.26
CA ILE A 219 21.54 -7.90 -8.42
C ILE A 219 20.19 -7.53 -9.06
N THR A 220 20.17 -7.25 -10.36
CA THR A 220 18.94 -6.88 -11.07
C THR A 220 17.90 -7.99 -11.00
N ALA A 221 18.31 -9.26 -11.17
CA ALA A 221 17.41 -10.41 -11.07
C ALA A 221 16.83 -10.53 -9.65
N ILE A 222 17.65 -10.34 -8.62
CA ILE A 222 17.22 -10.36 -7.19
C ILE A 222 16.17 -9.27 -6.95
N LEU A 223 16.42 -8.03 -7.36
CA LEU A 223 15.51 -6.91 -7.16
C LEU A 223 14.17 -7.10 -7.90
N VAL A 224 14.22 -7.60 -9.14
CA VAL A 224 13.02 -7.88 -9.93
C VAL A 224 12.16 -8.97 -9.27
N VAL A 225 12.78 -10.09 -8.88
CA VAL A 225 12.04 -11.19 -8.24
C VAL A 225 11.51 -10.77 -6.87
N LEU A 226 12.26 -10.01 -6.09
CA LEU A 226 11.80 -9.41 -4.83
C LEU A 226 10.54 -8.56 -5.05
N GLY A 227 10.55 -7.66 -6.03
CA GLY A 227 9.38 -6.84 -6.37
C GLY A 227 8.17 -7.68 -6.80
N ILE A 228 8.40 -8.76 -7.58
CA ILE A 228 7.36 -9.70 -7.98
C ILE A 228 6.77 -10.41 -6.75
N CYS A 229 7.60 -10.89 -5.81
CA CYS A 229 7.12 -11.52 -4.58
C CYS A 229 6.25 -10.58 -3.75
N PHE A 230 6.63 -9.31 -3.63
CA PHE A 230 5.81 -8.28 -2.99
C PHE A 230 4.45 -8.08 -3.70
N ALA A 231 4.46 -7.95 -5.02
CA ALA A 231 3.26 -7.75 -5.80
C ALA A 231 2.29 -8.95 -5.71
N THR A 232 2.83 -10.17 -5.70
CA THR A 232 2.03 -11.41 -5.62
C THR A 232 1.33 -11.58 -4.27
N LEU A 233 1.89 -11.07 -3.18
CA LEU A 233 1.23 -11.05 -1.87
C LEU A 233 -0.13 -10.35 -1.95
N GLY A 234 -0.19 -9.18 -2.62
CA GLY A 234 -1.44 -8.44 -2.86
C GLY A 234 -2.47 -9.19 -3.73
N VAL A 235 -2.01 -10.13 -4.54
CA VAL A 235 -2.87 -10.95 -5.42
C VAL A 235 -3.40 -12.18 -4.69
N VAL A 236 -2.61 -12.81 -3.82
CA VAL A 236 -2.95 -14.05 -3.12
C VAL A 236 -3.74 -13.78 -1.83
N ALA A 237 -3.44 -12.71 -1.12
CA ALA A 237 -4.09 -12.42 0.16
C ALA A 237 -5.64 -12.40 0.06
N PRO A 238 -6.29 -11.79 -0.96
CA PRO A 238 -7.74 -11.89 -1.10
C PRO A 238 -8.25 -13.33 -1.32
N PHE A 239 -7.46 -14.20 -1.93
CA PHE A 239 -7.81 -15.62 -2.09
C PHE A 239 -7.80 -16.33 -0.75
N VAL A 240 -6.71 -16.19 0.02
CA VAL A 240 -6.58 -16.77 1.35
C VAL A 240 -7.70 -16.29 2.27
N LEU A 241 -7.97 -14.98 2.27
CA LEU A 241 -9.09 -14.40 3.02
C LEU A 241 -10.45 -15.02 2.65
N GLY A 242 -10.70 -15.23 1.36
CA GLY A 242 -11.91 -15.90 0.90
C GLY A 242 -12.00 -17.37 1.33
N VAL A 243 -10.88 -18.09 1.41
CA VAL A 243 -10.82 -19.46 1.92
C VAL A 243 -11.07 -19.47 3.43
N VAL A 244 -10.35 -18.65 4.18
CA VAL A 244 -10.51 -18.54 5.64
C VAL A 244 -11.92 -18.10 5.99
N GLY A 245 -12.50 -17.13 5.27
CA GLY A 245 -13.89 -16.73 5.48
C GLY A 245 -14.88 -17.89 5.32
N ARG A 246 -14.69 -18.74 4.30
CA ARG A 246 -15.53 -19.96 4.10
C ARG A 246 -15.37 -20.97 5.23
N LEU A 247 -14.14 -21.22 5.66
CA LEU A 247 -13.86 -22.14 6.77
C LEU A 247 -14.46 -21.61 8.08
N THR A 248 -14.26 -20.33 8.37
CA THR A 248 -14.82 -19.67 9.56
C THR A 248 -16.35 -19.66 9.53
N ALA A 249 -16.98 -19.42 8.36
CA ALA A 249 -18.43 -19.47 8.23
C ALA A 249 -19.01 -20.86 8.49
N ARG A 250 -18.29 -21.92 8.13
CA ARG A 250 -18.69 -23.32 8.41
C ARG A 250 -18.53 -23.69 9.89
N ALA A 251 -17.50 -23.14 10.55
CA ALA A 251 -17.19 -23.41 11.95
C ALA A 251 -17.84 -22.40 12.92
N ALA A 252 -18.61 -21.43 12.43
CA ALA A 252 -19.17 -20.37 13.23
C ALA A 252 -20.20 -20.88 14.25
N ARG A 253 -19.95 -20.57 15.53
CA ARG A 253 -20.84 -20.92 16.66
C ARG A 253 -21.64 -19.71 17.17
N SER A 254 -21.39 -18.50 16.66
CA SER A 254 -22.10 -17.28 17.03
C SER A 254 -22.53 -16.50 15.79
N VAL A 255 -23.63 -15.76 15.91
CA VAL A 255 -24.20 -14.96 14.82
C VAL A 255 -23.21 -13.91 14.33
N GLU A 256 -22.47 -13.28 15.24
CA GLU A 256 -21.51 -12.24 14.91
C GLU A 256 -20.33 -12.81 14.09
N THR A 257 -19.85 -14.02 14.42
CA THR A 257 -18.79 -14.69 13.65
C THR A 257 -19.29 -15.11 12.27
N LEU A 258 -20.52 -15.62 12.20
CA LEU A 258 -21.12 -16.01 10.93
C LEU A 258 -21.30 -14.79 10.02
N LEU A 259 -21.80 -13.67 10.53
CA LEU A 259 -21.97 -12.44 9.76
C LEU A 259 -20.63 -11.88 9.28
N ALA A 260 -19.63 -11.81 10.16
CA ALA A 260 -18.29 -11.35 9.80
C ALA A 260 -17.65 -12.25 8.72
N ALA A 261 -17.74 -13.57 8.88
CA ALA A 261 -17.22 -14.54 7.93
C ALA A 261 -17.95 -14.49 6.57
N ARG A 262 -19.26 -14.33 6.55
CA ARG A 262 -20.05 -14.16 5.31
C ARG A 262 -19.67 -12.89 4.57
N ARG A 263 -19.53 -11.75 5.25
CA ARG A 263 -19.05 -10.50 4.64
C ARG A 263 -17.64 -10.63 4.06
N LEU A 264 -16.77 -11.38 4.75
CA LEU A 264 -15.41 -11.67 4.26
C LEU A 264 -15.44 -12.52 2.98
N VAL A 265 -16.37 -13.46 2.87
CA VAL A 265 -16.56 -14.27 1.65
C VAL A 265 -17.16 -13.44 0.51
N ASP A 266 -18.07 -12.51 0.84
CA ASP A 266 -18.74 -11.68 -0.16
C ASP A 266 -17.79 -10.65 -0.81
N ASP A 267 -16.91 -10.00 -0.02
CA ASP A 267 -15.92 -9.06 -0.55
C ASP A 267 -14.51 -9.25 0.07
N PRO A 268 -13.78 -10.31 -0.29
CA PRO A 268 -12.44 -10.57 0.24
C PRO A 268 -11.41 -9.54 -0.26
N ARG A 269 -11.63 -8.91 -1.42
CA ARG A 269 -10.75 -7.83 -1.91
C ARG A 269 -10.95 -6.53 -1.15
N GLY A 270 -12.18 -6.23 -0.79
CA GLY A 270 -12.48 -5.10 0.08
C GLY A 270 -11.89 -5.30 1.48
N ALA A 271 -12.01 -6.50 2.04
CA ALA A 271 -11.39 -6.84 3.32
C ALA A 271 -9.86 -6.73 3.25
N TRP A 272 -9.21 -7.26 2.20
CA TRP A 272 -7.76 -7.09 1.98
C TRP A 272 -7.34 -5.62 1.98
N ARG A 273 -8.05 -4.77 1.24
CA ARG A 273 -7.70 -3.34 1.15
C ARG A 273 -7.66 -2.61 2.49
N THR A 274 -8.41 -3.06 3.49
CA THR A 274 -8.38 -2.44 4.83
C THR A 274 -7.15 -2.81 5.65
N VAL A 275 -6.59 -3.98 5.41
CA VAL A 275 -5.48 -4.54 6.20
C VAL A 275 -4.17 -4.65 5.41
N ALA A 276 -4.20 -4.36 4.11
CA ALA A 276 -3.05 -4.50 3.21
C ALA A 276 -1.84 -3.71 3.69
N GLY A 277 -2.04 -2.47 4.18
CA GLY A 277 -0.96 -1.65 4.70
C GLY A 277 -0.22 -2.32 5.87
N VAL A 278 -0.97 -2.80 6.86
CA VAL A 278 -0.40 -3.48 8.04
C VAL A 278 0.31 -4.78 7.61
N SER A 279 -0.32 -5.56 6.74
CA SER A 279 0.27 -6.81 6.24
C SER A 279 1.57 -6.56 5.45
N MET A 280 1.64 -5.51 4.64
CA MET A 280 2.86 -5.13 3.93
C MET A 280 3.95 -4.66 4.91
N ALA A 281 3.61 -3.89 5.95
CA ALA A 281 4.55 -3.49 6.99
C ALA A 281 5.08 -4.72 7.76
N THR A 282 4.21 -5.69 8.09
CA THR A 282 4.63 -6.96 8.71
C THR A 282 5.58 -7.75 7.81
N PHE A 283 5.30 -7.80 6.51
CA PHE A 283 6.18 -8.48 5.56
C PHE A 283 7.55 -7.80 5.48
N VAL A 284 7.59 -6.46 5.42
CA VAL A 284 8.83 -5.66 5.46
C VAL A 284 9.58 -5.92 6.76
N ALA A 285 8.90 -5.86 7.91
CA ALA A 285 9.51 -6.15 9.21
C ALA A 285 10.14 -7.55 9.26
N GLY A 286 9.42 -8.55 8.71
CA GLY A 286 9.93 -9.92 8.63
C GLY A 286 11.18 -10.06 7.74
N LEU A 287 11.24 -9.37 6.60
CA LEU A 287 12.44 -9.34 5.76
C LEU A 287 13.63 -8.67 6.46
N LEU A 288 13.37 -7.57 7.16
CA LEU A 288 14.41 -6.78 7.83
C LEU A 288 14.85 -7.38 9.17
N SER A 289 14.13 -8.38 9.69
CA SER A 289 14.49 -9.05 10.95
C SER A 289 15.81 -9.81 10.90
N VAL A 290 16.35 -10.06 9.69
CA VAL A 290 17.67 -10.68 9.48
C VAL A 290 18.82 -9.68 9.70
N ALA A 291 18.57 -8.39 9.51
CA ALA A 291 19.63 -7.35 9.59
C ALA A 291 20.41 -7.33 10.92
N PRO A 292 19.78 -7.48 12.11
CA PRO A 292 20.52 -7.48 13.38
C PRO A 292 21.39 -8.74 13.64
N GLY A 293 21.26 -9.79 12.83
CA GLY A 293 22.08 -11.01 12.95
C GLY A 293 23.49 -10.88 12.36
N ILE A 294 23.83 -9.72 11.78
CA ILE A 294 25.15 -9.39 11.26
C ILE A 294 25.98 -8.80 12.41
N ASP A 295 27.29 -9.10 12.44
CA ASP A 295 28.19 -8.73 13.54
C ASP A 295 28.07 -7.24 13.92
N PRO A 296 27.71 -6.90 15.17
CA PRO A 296 27.48 -5.51 15.57
C PRO A 296 28.77 -4.65 15.69
N GLU A 297 29.95 -5.25 15.65
CA GLU A 297 31.22 -4.52 15.65
C GLU A 297 31.58 -3.96 14.26
N ASP A 298 30.94 -4.45 13.18
CA ASP A 298 31.13 -3.94 11.83
C ASP A 298 30.27 -2.70 11.60
N GLN A 299 30.90 -1.63 11.10
CA GLN A 299 30.19 -0.38 10.74
C GLN A 299 29.08 -0.63 9.71
N LEU A 300 29.33 -1.53 8.73
CA LEU A 300 28.32 -1.90 7.73
C LEU A 300 27.09 -2.53 8.39
N ALA A 301 27.29 -3.39 9.39
CA ALA A 301 26.20 -4.03 10.13
C ALA A 301 25.33 -3.03 10.87
N ALA A 302 25.95 -2.06 11.57
CA ALA A 302 25.27 -0.98 12.25
C ALA A 302 24.46 -0.09 11.28
N ASP A 303 25.03 0.18 10.10
CA ASP A 303 24.38 0.96 9.05
C ASP A 303 23.22 0.19 8.42
N ILE A 304 23.35 -1.14 8.21
CA ILE A 304 22.24 -2.01 7.76
C ILE A 304 21.09 -1.99 8.77
N ALA A 305 21.35 -2.10 10.05
CA ALA A 305 20.33 -2.04 11.09
C ALA A 305 19.61 -0.68 11.09
N THR A 306 20.35 0.42 10.93
CA THR A 306 19.79 1.78 10.82
C THR A 306 18.91 1.92 9.57
N GLY A 307 19.38 1.44 8.42
CA GLY A 307 18.63 1.44 7.15
C GLY A 307 17.37 0.58 7.23
N ALA A 308 17.44 -0.59 7.89
CA ALA A 308 16.30 -1.46 8.15
C ALA A 308 15.25 -0.75 9.02
N LEU A 309 15.66 -0.09 10.10
CA LEU A 309 14.76 0.68 10.96
C LEU A 309 14.09 1.82 10.19
N LEU A 310 14.83 2.59 9.41
CA LEU A 310 14.26 3.65 8.57
C LEU A 310 13.25 3.10 7.57
N THR A 311 13.57 2.01 6.90
CA THR A 311 12.67 1.34 5.95
C THR A 311 11.39 0.88 6.64
N LEU A 312 11.51 0.31 7.84
CA LEU A 312 10.38 -0.11 8.66
C LEU A 312 9.50 1.07 9.08
N VAL A 313 10.10 2.18 9.54
CA VAL A 313 9.36 3.40 9.92
C VAL A 313 8.59 3.96 8.71
N ILE A 314 9.22 4.05 7.53
CA ILE A 314 8.56 4.50 6.30
C ILE A 314 7.40 3.55 5.94
N ALA A 315 7.63 2.23 5.99
CA ALA A 315 6.59 1.25 5.73
C ALA A 315 5.42 1.37 6.73
N ALA A 316 5.70 1.57 8.01
CA ALA A 316 4.71 1.77 9.06
C ALA A 316 3.87 3.04 8.84
N VAL A 317 4.50 4.15 8.44
CA VAL A 317 3.79 5.40 8.08
C VAL A 317 2.87 5.17 6.87
N LEU A 318 3.37 4.54 5.81
CA LEU A 318 2.56 4.20 4.63
C LEU A 318 1.38 3.28 5.00
N ALA A 319 1.62 2.29 5.87
CA ALA A 319 0.62 1.37 6.38
C ALA A 319 -0.45 2.10 7.21
N ALA A 320 -0.04 2.95 8.15
CA ALA A 320 -0.95 3.71 9.01
C ALA A 320 -1.85 4.64 8.21
N VAL A 321 -1.29 5.37 7.23
CA VAL A 321 -2.06 6.24 6.35
C VAL A 321 -3.00 5.41 5.46
N SER A 322 -2.54 4.30 4.89
CA SER A 322 -3.37 3.40 4.07
C SER A 322 -4.55 2.84 4.87
N ALA A 323 -4.30 2.35 6.08
CA ALA A 323 -5.34 1.86 6.99
C ALA A 323 -6.32 2.98 7.38
N GLY A 324 -5.80 4.13 7.79
CA GLY A 324 -6.60 5.30 8.20
C GLY A 324 -7.53 5.79 7.09
N VAL A 325 -7.00 5.98 5.87
CA VAL A 325 -7.77 6.41 4.70
C VAL A 325 -8.86 5.39 4.34
N THR A 326 -8.51 4.11 4.33
CA THR A 326 -9.45 3.04 3.98
C THR A 326 -10.55 2.88 5.05
N GLN A 327 -10.20 2.96 6.33
CA GLN A 327 -11.13 2.88 7.45
C GLN A 327 -12.08 4.08 7.46
N ALA A 328 -11.56 5.29 7.28
CA ALA A 328 -12.36 6.50 7.22
C ALA A 328 -13.37 6.47 6.05
N SER A 329 -12.92 6.01 4.86
CA SER A 329 -13.83 5.82 3.72
C SER A 329 -14.96 4.85 4.04
N ARG A 330 -14.63 3.68 4.59
CA ARG A 330 -15.65 2.67 4.96
C ARG A 330 -16.61 3.17 6.02
N ALA A 331 -16.14 3.90 7.01
CA ALA A 331 -17.01 4.46 8.05
C ALA A 331 -18.10 5.35 7.44
N VAL A 332 -17.73 6.18 6.47
CA VAL A 332 -18.67 7.06 5.77
C VAL A 332 -19.61 6.28 4.85
N ASP A 333 -19.10 5.28 4.11
CA ASP A 333 -19.91 4.50 3.16
C ASP A 333 -20.91 3.56 3.85
N GLN A 334 -20.62 3.14 5.08
CA GLN A 334 -21.48 2.24 5.86
C GLN A 334 -22.51 2.94 6.75
N GLN A 335 -22.45 4.27 6.92
CA GLN A 335 -23.42 5.01 7.75
C GLN A 335 -24.88 4.69 7.41
N PRO A 336 -25.33 4.73 6.13
CA PRO A 336 -26.73 4.48 5.81
C PRO A 336 -27.21 3.06 6.15
N VAL A 337 -26.29 2.07 6.08
CA VAL A 337 -26.59 0.68 6.42
C VAL A 337 -26.75 0.52 7.93
N HIS A 338 -25.93 1.21 8.72
CA HIS A 338 -26.00 1.17 10.17
C HIS A 338 -27.29 1.80 10.68
N ASP A 339 -27.68 2.95 10.12
CA ASP A 339 -28.93 3.64 10.49
C ASP A 339 -30.14 2.75 10.21
N ARG A 340 -30.15 2.03 9.08
CA ARG A 340 -31.24 1.08 8.75
C ARG A 340 -31.29 -0.12 9.70
N LEU A 341 -30.14 -0.67 10.11
CA LEU A 341 -30.05 -1.79 11.03
C LEU A 341 -30.48 -1.38 12.46
N GLN A 342 -30.16 -0.15 12.87
CA GLN A 342 -30.66 0.42 14.13
C GLN A 342 -32.17 0.60 14.12
N MET A 343 -32.72 1.14 13.03
CA MET A 343 -34.18 1.26 12.87
C MET A 343 -34.86 -0.12 12.84
N ALA A 344 -34.19 -1.16 12.41
CA ALA A 344 -34.70 -2.54 12.44
C ALA A 344 -34.56 -3.22 13.82
N GLY A 345 -34.13 -2.49 14.87
CA GLY A 345 -34.09 -3.00 16.25
C GLY A 345 -32.87 -3.86 16.60
N THR A 346 -31.80 -3.82 15.78
CA THR A 346 -30.58 -4.60 16.08
C THR A 346 -29.83 -3.96 17.26
N GLU A 347 -29.48 -4.75 18.27
CA GLU A 347 -28.70 -4.29 19.42
C GLU A 347 -27.33 -3.74 19.01
N LEU A 348 -26.96 -2.57 19.55
CA LEU A 348 -25.66 -1.93 19.30
C LEU A 348 -24.47 -2.84 19.71
N ALA A 349 -24.64 -3.65 20.75
CA ALA A 349 -23.62 -4.59 21.22
C ALA A 349 -23.27 -5.66 20.15
N VAL A 350 -24.28 -6.21 19.47
CA VAL A 350 -24.12 -7.19 18.39
C VAL A 350 -23.43 -6.54 17.20
N LEU A 351 -23.84 -5.35 16.81
CA LEU A 351 -23.22 -4.60 15.71
C LEU A 351 -21.74 -4.28 16.00
N ARG A 352 -21.43 -3.87 17.24
CA ARG A 352 -20.05 -3.56 17.66
C ARG A 352 -19.15 -4.80 17.65
N ARG A 353 -19.62 -5.94 18.16
CA ARG A 353 -18.89 -7.21 18.16
C ARG A 353 -18.71 -7.75 16.74
N THR A 354 -19.72 -7.65 15.89
CA THR A 354 -19.62 -8.03 14.47
C THR A 354 -18.55 -7.20 13.77
N ARG A 355 -18.55 -5.88 13.97
CA ARG A 355 -17.56 -4.97 13.38
C ARG A 355 -16.12 -5.29 13.84
N LEU A 356 -15.94 -5.60 15.13
CA LEU A 356 -14.64 -6.01 15.65
C LEU A 356 -14.14 -7.28 14.97
N ARG A 357 -14.97 -8.32 14.86
CA ARG A 357 -14.62 -9.58 14.19
C ARG A 357 -14.41 -9.41 12.68
N GLU A 358 -15.17 -8.52 12.05
CA GLU A 358 -15.04 -8.16 10.64
C GLU A 358 -13.68 -7.50 10.32
N THR A 359 -13.06 -6.85 11.31
CA THR A 359 -11.72 -6.26 11.19
C THR A 359 -10.62 -7.22 11.63
N LEU A 360 -10.80 -7.93 12.75
CA LEU A 360 -9.78 -8.83 13.30
C LEU A 360 -9.54 -10.07 12.44
N LEU A 361 -10.60 -10.66 11.87
CA LEU A 361 -10.46 -11.85 11.02
C LEU A 361 -9.54 -11.62 9.81
N PRO A 362 -9.78 -10.60 8.95
CA PRO A 362 -8.86 -10.33 7.85
C PRO A 362 -7.49 -9.83 8.33
N LEU A 363 -7.40 -9.10 9.44
CA LEU A 363 -6.14 -8.61 9.98
C LEU A 363 -5.23 -9.78 10.38
N LEU A 364 -5.69 -10.66 11.27
CA LEU A 364 -4.89 -11.78 11.74
C LEU A 364 -4.48 -12.75 10.63
N THR A 365 -5.40 -13.03 9.69
CA THR A 365 -5.09 -13.90 8.55
C THR A 365 -4.09 -13.28 7.60
N SER A 366 -4.17 -11.98 7.35
CA SER A 366 -3.28 -11.28 6.41
C SER A 366 -1.90 -11.05 7.02
N VAL A 367 -1.83 -10.73 8.31
CA VAL A 367 -0.57 -10.62 9.06
C VAL A 367 0.12 -11.98 9.12
N GLY A 368 -0.61 -13.06 9.44
CA GLY A 368 -0.06 -14.41 9.43
C GLY A 368 0.45 -14.85 8.05
N LEU A 369 -0.27 -14.50 6.98
CA LEU A 369 0.18 -14.76 5.61
C LEU A 369 1.44 -13.97 5.27
N ALA A 370 1.50 -12.71 5.65
CA ALA A 370 2.66 -11.84 5.42
C ALA A 370 3.89 -12.34 6.18
N ALA A 371 3.71 -12.72 7.44
CA ALA A 371 4.76 -13.33 8.26
C ALA A 371 5.28 -14.64 7.65
N ALA A 372 4.39 -15.54 7.24
CA ALA A 372 4.77 -16.78 6.59
C ALA A 372 5.53 -16.55 5.27
N ALA A 373 5.10 -15.58 4.47
CA ALA A 373 5.80 -15.21 3.23
C ALA A 373 7.20 -14.64 3.52
N ALA A 374 7.34 -13.80 4.54
CA ALA A 374 8.64 -13.25 4.96
C ALA A 374 9.59 -14.38 5.41
N VAL A 375 9.12 -15.31 6.24
CA VAL A 375 9.92 -16.49 6.64
C VAL A 375 10.39 -17.28 5.43
N VAL A 376 9.52 -17.56 4.46
CA VAL A 376 9.90 -18.27 3.23
C VAL A 376 10.96 -17.52 2.44
N MET A 377 10.91 -16.20 2.39
CA MET A 377 11.91 -15.38 1.69
C MET A 377 13.26 -15.30 2.42
N VAL A 378 13.27 -15.46 3.74
CA VAL A 378 14.48 -15.46 4.56
C VAL A 378 15.18 -16.83 4.54
N LEU A 379 14.43 -17.92 4.29
CA LEU A 379 14.97 -19.29 4.29
C LEU A 379 16.31 -19.49 3.52
N PRO A 380 16.49 -18.92 2.30
CA PRO A 380 17.74 -19.09 1.55
C PRO A 380 18.98 -18.49 2.23
N PHE A 381 18.79 -17.53 3.13
CA PHE A 381 19.86 -16.85 3.87
C PHE A 381 20.22 -17.53 5.20
N GLY A 382 19.48 -18.57 5.59
CA GLY A 382 19.65 -19.32 6.83
C GLY A 382 18.78 -18.79 7.97
N LEU A 383 18.00 -19.67 8.59
CA LEU A 383 17.17 -19.35 9.77
C LEU A 383 18.01 -19.00 11.00
N GLU A 384 19.26 -19.43 11.04
CA GLU A 384 20.19 -19.16 12.15
C GLU A 384 20.44 -17.67 12.35
N LEU A 385 20.48 -16.88 11.26
CA LEU A 385 20.59 -15.43 11.31
C LEU A 385 19.39 -14.75 11.97
N MET A 386 18.21 -15.35 11.83
CA MET A 386 16.96 -14.81 12.42
C MET A 386 16.86 -15.11 13.91
N VAL A 387 17.41 -16.23 14.37
CA VAL A 387 17.32 -16.74 15.75
C VAL A 387 18.50 -16.29 16.60
N SER A 388 19.67 -16.09 16.02
CA SER A 388 20.90 -15.71 16.72
C SER A 388 20.90 -14.26 17.24
N SER A 389 20.05 -13.39 16.67
CA SER A 389 19.92 -12.00 17.14
C SER A 389 18.73 -11.87 18.12
N THR A 390 18.97 -11.35 19.32
CA THR A 390 17.91 -11.01 20.28
C THR A 390 16.96 -9.91 19.76
N ALA A 391 17.42 -9.09 18.82
CA ALA A 391 16.66 -7.99 18.24
C ALA A 391 15.77 -8.42 17.04
N GLY A 392 16.13 -9.48 16.30
CA GLY A 392 15.37 -9.95 15.15
C GLY A 392 13.92 -10.33 15.47
N PRO A 393 13.66 -11.20 16.46
CA PRO A 393 12.31 -11.51 16.88
C PRO A 393 11.52 -10.31 17.42
N VAL A 394 12.17 -9.35 18.08
CA VAL A 394 11.53 -8.14 18.58
C VAL A 394 11.07 -7.25 17.43
N ILE A 395 11.90 -7.04 16.41
CA ILE A 395 11.53 -6.27 15.20
C ILE A 395 10.39 -6.96 14.44
N PHE A 396 10.37 -8.28 14.43
CA PHE A 396 9.32 -9.05 13.74
C PHE A 396 7.97 -9.01 14.48
N LEU A 397 7.98 -8.90 15.81
CA LEU A 397 6.78 -8.91 16.65
C LEU A 397 6.25 -7.51 16.98
N ALA A 398 7.06 -6.46 16.82
CA ALA A 398 6.66 -5.07 17.01
C ALA A 398 5.86 -4.51 15.84
#